data_ae6c544e43ed0559247fe78056dc4716
#
_entry.id   ae6c544e43ed0559247fe78056dc4716
#
_cell.length_a   1.000
_cell.length_b   1.000
_cell.length_c   1.000
_cell.angle_alpha   90.00
_cell.angle_beta   90.00
_cell.angle_gamma   90.00
#
_symmetry.space_group_name_H-M   'P 1'
#
loop_
_entity.id
_entity.type
_entity.pdbx_description
1 polymer ?
#
loop_
_entity_poly.entity_id
_entity_poly.type
_entity_poly.pdbx_seq_one_letter_code
_entity_poly.pdbx_strand_id
1 'polypeptide(L)'
;VISRERLEAKQVPIYFGAVVLALLAAWALPGTSRLSGAIDPIVALMLFATFLQVPMVELRHALRDLRFLGVLGLANFVAVPLLVAGLVPWMPADPLIRSAMLMVLLAPCIDYVVTFAHLGRADARALLAATPLLLGAQMVLLPVYLSVFIGAQAAPLLPWEPFLSAFFRLIVAPLVLAALCQAWMARAGSHPKVRRALGVLPVPATAVALAVVVAAISPGVGLDVIRAAAPVYLAFAVLAPALGWMVAYHLPRPQRRAVAFSAATRNSLVVLPIGLAIPGAQPLVPAFILTQTLVELAAELVYVRVAAGRQRA
;
A
#
# COMPACT_ATOMS: atom_id res chain seq x y z
N VAL A 1 -5.68 -23.83 -18.22
CA VAL A 1 -6.37 -23.23 -17.07
C VAL A 1 -5.34 -22.55 -16.19
N ILE A 2 -5.47 -21.22 -16.03
CA ILE A 2 -4.57 -20.43 -15.16
C ILE A 2 -4.84 -20.85 -13.73
N SER A 3 -3.84 -21.40 -13.02
CA SER A 3 -3.95 -21.76 -11.61
C SER A 3 -3.55 -20.57 -10.73
N ARG A 4 -4.17 -20.44 -9.55
CA ARG A 4 -3.82 -19.44 -8.53
C ARG A 4 -2.31 -19.42 -8.26
N GLU A 5 -1.72 -20.58 -8.03
CA GLU A 5 -0.30 -20.74 -7.73
C GLU A 5 0.63 -20.17 -8.83
N ARG A 6 0.24 -20.35 -10.11
CA ARG A 6 1.02 -19.81 -11.24
C ARG A 6 0.95 -18.28 -11.32
N LEU A 7 -0.20 -17.69 -10.97
CA LEU A 7 -0.33 -16.23 -10.92
C LEU A 7 0.44 -15.66 -9.74
N GLU A 8 0.31 -16.26 -8.57
CA GLU A 8 1.05 -15.86 -7.37
C GLU A 8 2.56 -15.98 -7.57
N ALA A 9 3.05 -17.05 -8.24
CA ALA A 9 4.47 -17.21 -8.58
C ALA A 9 4.98 -16.16 -9.57
N LYS A 10 4.11 -15.59 -10.41
CA LYS A 10 4.45 -14.60 -11.45
C LYS A 10 3.92 -13.19 -11.15
N GLN A 11 3.40 -12.93 -9.94
CA GLN A 11 2.74 -11.65 -9.63
C GLN A 11 3.70 -10.45 -9.77
N VAL A 12 4.97 -10.57 -9.38
CA VAL A 12 5.94 -9.48 -9.53
C VAL A 12 6.15 -9.10 -11.00
N PRO A 13 6.53 -10.01 -11.91
CA PRO A 13 6.63 -9.64 -13.32
C PRO A 13 5.29 -9.16 -13.92
N ILE A 14 4.14 -9.62 -13.43
CA ILE A 14 2.83 -9.11 -13.86
C ILE A 14 2.66 -7.64 -13.43
N TYR A 15 2.97 -7.30 -12.18
CA TYR A 15 2.85 -5.93 -11.67
C TYR A 15 3.81 -4.98 -12.39
N PHE A 16 5.08 -5.36 -12.55
CA PHE A 16 6.04 -4.55 -13.29
C PHE A 16 5.66 -4.43 -14.77
N GLY A 17 5.20 -5.51 -15.39
CA GLY A 17 4.67 -5.47 -16.77
C GLY A 17 3.50 -4.52 -16.91
N ALA A 18 2.55 -4.54 -15.97
CA ALA A 18 1.41 -3.64 -15.93
C ALA A 18 1.85 -2.17 -15.80
N VAL A 19 2.81 -1.87 -14.91
CA VAL A 19 3.37 -0.53 -14.73
C VAL A 19 4.08 -0.04 -16.01
N VAL A 20 4.95 -0.87 -16.61
CA VAL A 20 5.67 -0.50 -17.85
C VAL A 20 4.70 -0.27 -19.01
N LEU A 21 3.73 -1.16 -19.20
CA LEU A 21 2.72 -0.99 -20.25
C LEU A 21 1.87 0.26 -20.02
N ALA A 22 1.53 0.58 -18.78
CA ALA A 22 0.79 1.78 -18.42
C ALA A 22 1.60 3.07 -18.68
N LEU A 23 2.90 3.08 -18.37
CA LEU A 23 3.81 4.20 -18.69
C LEU A 23 3.93 4.40 -20.19
N LEU A 24 4.09 3.31 -20.97
CA LEU A 24 4.14 3.37 -22.43
C LEU A 24 2.81 3.87 -23.01
N ALA A 25 1.68 3.39 -22.47
CA ALA A 25 0.35 3.86 -22.89
C ALA A 25 0.16 5.35 -22.59
N ALA A 26 0.56 5.82 -21.40
CA ALA A 26 0.48 7.22 -21.04
C ALA A 26 1.36 8.13 -21.89
N TRP A 27 2.52 7.63 -22.33
CA TRP A 27 3.41 8.33 -23.26
C TRP A 27 2.88 8.36 -24.69
N ALA A 28 2.31 7.25 -25.18
CA ALA A 28 1.89 7.09 -26.58
C ALA A 28 0.47 7.61 -26.85
N LEU A 29 -0.41 7.60 -25.85
CA LEU A 29 -1.84 7.89 -26.02
C LEU A 29 -2.23 9.18 -25.30
N PRO A 30 -2.67 10.23 -26.00
CA PRO A 30 -3.18 11.43 -25.36
C PRO A 30 -4.50 11.14 -24.63
N GLY A 31 -4.68 11.73 -23.45
CA GLY A 31 -5.95 11.66 -22.72
C GLY A 31 -6.09 10.47 -21.75
N THR A 32 -5.02 9.75 -21.42
CA THR A 32 -5.02 8.71 -20.38
C THR A 32 -5.39 9.25 -19.00
N SER A 33 -5.22 10.55 -18.75
CA SER A 33 -5.70 11.24 -17.53
C SER A 33 -7.20 11.10 -17.30
N ARG A 34 -8.01 10.84 -18.33
CA ARG A 34 -9.45 10.53 -18.20
C ARG A 34 -9.73 9.26 -17.40
N LEU A 35 -8.74 8.37 -17.31
CA LEU A 35 -8.83 7.17 -16.47
C LEU A 35 -8.87 7.48 -14.95
N SER A 36 -8.61 8.73 -14.55
CA SER A 36 -8.71 9.13 -13.13
C SER A 36 -10.07 8.83 -12.51
N GLY A 37 -11.16 8.94 -13.26
CA GLY A 37 -12.50 8.56 -12.81
C GLY A 37 -12.69 7.06 -12.55
N ALA A 38 -11.80 6.20 -13.05
CA ALA A 38 -11.83 4.77 -12.82
C ALA A 38 -10.99 4.32 -11.60
N ILE A 39 -10.21 5.22 -11.00
CA ILE A 39 -9.30 4.89 -9.88
C ILE A 39 -10.09 4.35 -8.69
N ASP A 40 -11.09 5.08 -8.21
CA ASP A 40 -11.89 4.69 -7.04
C ASP A 40 -12.51 3.29 -7.17
N PRO A 41 -13.30 2.98 -8.22
CA PRO A 41 -13.92 1.67 -8.34
C PRO A 41 -12.91 0.54 -8.52
N ILE A 42 -11.79 0.79 -9.19
CA ILE A 42 -10.75 -0.21 -9.39
C ILE A 42 -9.96 -0.48 -8.11
N VAL A 43 -9.64 0.56 -7.33
CA VAL A 43 -9.02 0.40 -6.01
C VAL A 43 -9.98 -0.32 -5.05
N ALA A 44 -11.27 0.01 -5.05
CA ALA A 44 -12.27 -0.72 -4.26
C ALA A 44 -12.34 -2.20 -4.64
N LEU A 45 -12.31 -2.54 -5.94
CA LEU A 45 -12.26 -3.92 -6.42
C LEU A 45 -10.97 -4.63 -5.99
N MET A 46 -9.83 -3.96 -6.07
CA MET A 46 -8.54 -4.49 -5.63
C MET A 46 -8.58 -4.81 -4.13
N LEU A 47 -9.08 -3.88 -3.30
CA LEU A 47 -9.20 -4.08 -1.85
C LEU A 47 -10.18 -5.21 -1.51
N PHE A 48 -11.33 -5.28 -2.19
CA PHE A 48 -12.25 -6.41 -2.06
C PHE A 48 -11.54 -7.74 -2.34
N ALA A 49 -10.78 -7.82 -3.43
CA ALA A 49 -10.04 -9.01 -3.80
C ALA A 49 -8.94 -9.36 -2.78
N THR A 50 -8.25 -8.37 -2.24
CA THR A 50 -7.24 -8.53 -1.18
C THR A 50 -7.89 -9.04 0.11
N PHE A 51 -8.99 -8.45 0.55
CA PHE A 51 -9.70 -8.90 1.75
C PHE A 51 -10.30 -10.31 1.63
N LEU A 52 -10.64 -10.75 0.42
CA LEU A 52 -11.05 -12.14 0.18
C LEU A 52 -9.94 -13.15 0.46
N GLN A 53 -8.67 -12.74 0.43
CA GLN A 53 -7.54 -13.63 0.75
C GLN A 53 -7.29 -13.79 2.24
N VAL A 54 -7.80 -12.89 3.09
CA VAL A 54 -7.60 -12.95 4.54
C VAL A 54 -8.46 -14.07 5.13
N PRO A 55 -7.89 -15.23 5.52
CA PRO A 55 -8.68 -16.31 6.09
C PRO A 55 -9.13 -15.92 7.50
N MET A 56 -10.43 -15.93 7.76
CA MET A 56 -11.00 -15.57 9.08
C MET A 56 -10.46 -16.45 10.22
N VAL A 57 -10.06 -17.70 9.91
CA VAL A 57 -9.44 -18.61 10.89
C VAL A 57 -8.01 -18.16 11.22
N GLU A 58 -7.21 -17.75 10.22
CA GLU A 58 -5.85 -17.29 10.42
C GLU A 58 -5.83 -15.93 11.13
N LEU A 59 -6.83 -15.08 10.90
CA LEU A 59 -7.00 -13.81 11.64
C LEU A 59 -7.08 -14.04 13.14
N ARG A 60 -7.83 -15.06 13.60
CA ARG A 60 -7.89 -15.41 15.03
C ARG A 60 -6.55 -15.88 15.59
N HIS A 61 -5.77 -16.61 14.81
CA HIS A 61 -4.42 -17.04 15.22
C HIS A 61 -3.42 -15.87 15.26
N ALA A 62 -3.45 -14.99 14.26
CA ALA A 62 -2.58 -13.82 14.26
C ALA A 62 -2.91 -12.85 15.41
N LEU A 63 -4.19 -12.67 15.74
CA LEU A 63 -4.63 -11.87 16.89
C LEU A 63 -4.12 -12.42 18.24
N ARG A 64 -3.67 -13.66 18.30
CA ARG A 64 -3.06 -14.26 19.51
C ARG A 64 -1.57 -13.94 19.65
N ASP A 65 -0.87 -13.65 18.55
CA ASP A 65 0.53 -13.21 18.59
C ASP A 65 0.64 -11.70 18.87
N LEU A 66 0.22 -11.33 20.09
CA LEU A 66 0.24 -9.94 20.56
C LEU A 66 1.65 -9.33 20.52
N ARG A 67 2.69 -10.16 20.65
CA ARG A 67 4.08 -9.72 20.57
C ARG A 67 4.44 -9.25 19.17
N PHE A 68 4.11 -10.04 18.15
CA PHE A 68 4.32 -9.65 16.75
C PHE A 68 3.50 -8.40 16.40
N LEU A 69 2.19 -8.39 16.75
CA LEU A 69 1.29 -7.26 16.47
C LEU A 69 1.74 -5.98 17.18
N GLY A 70 2.19 -6.07 18.43
CA GLY A 70 2.70 -4.92 19.17
C GLY A 70 3.96 -4.34 18.55
N VAL A 71 4.92 -5.19 18.12
CA VAL A 71 6.14 -4.75 17.44
C VAL A 71 5.84 -4.19 16.06
N LEU A 72 4.93 -4.83 15.30
CA LEU A 72 4.49 -4.36 13.99
C LEU A 72 3.80 -2.99 14.09
N GLY A 73 2.91 -2.82 15.09
CA GLY A 73 2.25 -1.56 15.39
C GLY A 73 3.25 -0.46 15.82
N LEU A 74 4.18 -0.79 16.70
CA LEU A 74 5.24 0.12 17.14
C LEU A 74 6.10 0.58 15.95
N ALA A 75 6.48 -0.34 15.06
CA ALA A 75 7.27 0.00 13.88
C ALA A 75 6.51 0.95 12.94
N ASN A 76 5.25 0.64 12.61
CA ASN A 76 4.49 1.41 11.62
C ASN A 76 3.88 2.70 12.17
N PHE A 77 3.47 2.73 13.44
CA PHE A 77 2.72 3.85 14.01
C PHE A 77 3.49 4.68 15.05
N VAL A 78 4.74 4.31 15.36
CA VAL A 78 5.61 5.13 16.20
C VAL A 78 6.95 5.35 15.51
N ALA A 79 7.68 4.29 15.21
CA ALA A 79 9.04 4.41 14.70
C ALA A 79 9.08 5.05 13.30
N VAL A 80 8.22 4.61 12.37
CA VAL A 80 8.13 5.21 11.03
C VAL A 80 7.66 6.67 11.07
N PRO A 81 6.63 7.08 11.82
CA PRO A 81 6.30 8.50 11.98
C PRO A 81 7.45 9.34 12.53
N LEU A 82 8.24 8.83 13.48
CA LEU A 82 9.45 9.51 13.96
C LEU A 82 10.53 9.65 12.88
N LEU A 83 10.73 8.59 12.06
CA LEU A 83 11.61 8.68 10.90
C LEU A 83 11.10 9.75 9.90
N VAL A 84 9.79 9.74 9.61
CA VAL A 84 9.17 10.73 8.72
C VAL A 84 9.32 12.15 9.28
N ALA A 85 9.20 12.34 10.60
CA ALA A 85 9.48 13.63 11.26
C ALA A 85 10.90 14.13 10.96
N GLY A 86 11.89 13.23 11.02
CA GLY A 86 13.27 13.54 10.64
C GLY A 86 13.45 13.88 9.15
N LEU A 87 12.54 13.42 8.27
CA LEU A 87 12.60 13.71 6.84
C LEU A 87 11.82 14.98 6.44
N VAL A 88 10.91 15.49 7.30
CA VAL A 88 10.11 16.69 7.03
C VAL A 88 10.95 17.91 6.58
N PRO A 89 12.12 18.21 7.18
CA PRO A 89 12.95 19.34 6.75
C PRO A 89 13.43 19.25 5.30
N TRP A 90 13.47 18.05 4.71
CA TRP A 90 13.90 17.82 3.32
C TRP A 90 12.73 17.82 2.33
N MET A 91 11.48 17.88 2.84
CA MET A 91 10.29 17.98 2.01
C MET A 91 10.10 19.42 1.52
N PRO A 92 9.49 19.62 0.34
CA PRO A 92 9.06 20.93 -0.12
C PRO A 92 8.23 21.68 0.93
N ALA A 93 8.39 23.01 0.95
CA ALA A 93 7.67 23.85 1.92
C ALA A 93 6.17 24.00 1.60
N ASP A 94 5.77 23.74 0.35
CA ASP A 94 4.37 23.79 -0.07
C ASP A 94 3.51 22.82 0.75
N PRO A 95 2.44 23.31 1.44
CA PRO A 95 1.64 22.48 2.32
C PRO A 95 0.90 21.36 1.60
N LEU A 96 0.49 21.56 0.34
CA LEU A 96 -0.22 20.58 -0.46
C LEU A 96 0.71 19.42 -0.85
N ILE A 97 1.92 19.74 -1.31
CA ILE A 97 2.96 18.75 -1.64
C ILE A 97 3.38 17.99 -0.39
N ARG A 98 3.63 18.71 0.70
CA ARG A 98 4.00 18.10 1.99
C ARG A 98 2.90 17.17 2.49
N SER A 99 1.62 17.54 2.36
CA SER A 99 0.49 16.67 2.69
C SER A 99 0.50 15.38 1.87
N ALA A 100 0.76 15.44 0.56
CA ALA A 100 0.84 14.27 -0.30
C ALA A 100 1.95 13.30 0.15
N MET A 101 3.14 13.84 0.43
CA MET A 101 4.29 13.04 0.89
C MET A 101 4.03 12.42 2.26
N LEU A 102 3.47 13.18 3.21
CA LEU A 102 3.13 12.69 4.54
C LEU A 102 2.03 11.62 4.48
N MET A 103 0.97 11.84 3.69
CA MET A 103 -0.11 10.86 3.54
C MET A 103 0.43 9.50 3.09
N VAL A 104 1.29 9.46 2.10
CA VAL A 104 1.82 8.20 1.60
C VAL A 104 2.84 7.59 2.56
N LEU A 105 3.77 8.37 3.13
CA LEU A 105 4.82 7.84 4.00
C LEU A 105 4.30 7.36 5.37
N LEU A 106 3.17 7.88 5.84
CA LEU A 106 2.58 7.52 7.13
C LEU A 106 1.56 6.38 7.04
N ALA A 107 1.23 5.93 5.83
CA ALA A 107 0.25 4.88 5.58
C ALA A 107 0.93 3.53 5.30
N PRO A 108 0.90 2.53 6.20
CA PRO A 108 1.48 1.21 5.96
C PRO A 108 0.72 0.46 4.85
N CYS A 109 1.46 -0.25 3.99
CA CYS A 109 0.89 -1.09 2.93
C CYS A 109 0.22 -2.34 3.51
N ILE A 110 -0.86 -2.78 2.84
CA ILE A 110 -1.68 -3.90 3.28
C ILE A 110 -1.93 -4.94 2.17
N ASP A 111 -1.52 -4.67 0.94
CA ASP A 111 -1.79 -5.50 -0.23
C ASP A 111 -0.52 -6.18 -0.79
N TYR A 112 0.18 -5.58 -1.71
CA TYR A 112 1.35 -6.21 -2.36
C TYR A 112 2.55 -6.41 -1.44
N VAL A 113 2.62 -5.77 -0.27
CA VAL A 113 3.66 -6.02 0.75
C VAL A 113 3.73 -7.48 1.15
N VAL A 114 2.59 -8.18 1.22
CA VAL A 114 2.51 -9.61 1.57
C VAL A 114 3.23 -10.44 0.53
N THR A 115 3.11 -10.08 -0.74
CA THR A 115 3.80 -10.71 -1.86
C THR A 115 5.32 -10.60 -1.74
N PHE A 116 5.81 -9.37 -1.57
CA PHE A 116 7.25 -9.13 -1.46
C PHE A 116 7.82 -9.73 -0.17
N ALA A 117 7.08 -9.68 0.94
CA ALA A 117 7.42 -10.35 2.18
C ALA A 117 7.57 -11.87 1.99
N HIS A 118 6.64 -12.51 1.26
CA HIS A 118 6.74 -13.93 0.94
C HIS A 118 7.98 -14.25 0.12
N LEU A 119 8.27 -13.48 -0.92
CA LEU A 119 9.47 -13.63 -1.75
C LEU A 119 10.76 -13.39 -0.94
N GLY A 120 10.73 -12.45 0.01
CA GLY A 120 11.80 -12.18 0.95
C GLY A 120 11.92 -13.20 2.09
N ARG A 121 11.14 -14.30 2.04
CA ARG A 121 11.10 -15.35 3.09
C ARG A 121 10.77 -14.79 4.47
N ALA A 122 9.90 -13.80 4.52
CA ALA A 122 9.31 -13.26 5.74
C ALA A 122 8.06 -14.06 6.12
N ASP A 123 7.54 -13.81 7.32
CA ASP A 123 6.27 -14.37 7.77
C ASP A 123 5.09 -13.59 7.13
N ALA A 124 4.86 -13.90 5.85
CA ALA A 124 3.81 -13.27 5.07
C ALA A 124 2.40 -13.61 5.57
N ARG A 125 2.22 -14.76 6.26
CA ARG A 125 0.93 -15.15 6.83
C ARG A 125 0.57 -14.28 8.02
N ALA A 126 1.51 -14.08 8.95
CA ALA A 126 1.30 -13.18 10.09
C ALA A 126 1.04 -11.74 9.62
N LEU A 127 1.77 -11.29 8.58
CA LEU A 127 1.57 -9.96 8.00
C LEU A 127 0.20 -9.82 7.33
N LEU A 128 -0.23 -10.80 6.51
CA LEU A 128 -1.55 -10.80 5.88
C LEU A 128 -2.67 -10.74 6.92
N ALA A 129 -2.55 -11.51 7.99
CA ALA A 129 -3.54 -11.53 9.05
C ALA A 129 -3.57 -10.23 9.88
N ALA A 130 -2.45 -9.48 9.96
CA ALA A 130 -2.40 -8.16 10.60
C ALA A 130 -2.98 -7.02 9.71
N THR A 131 -3.18 -7.26 8.42
CA THR A 131 -3.63 -6.27 7.43
C THR A 131 -4.87 -5.47 7.85
N PRO A 132 -5.97 -6.09 8.33
CA PRO A 132 -7.17 -5.33 8.73
C PRO A 132 -6.90 -4.40 9.93
N LEU A 133 -6.03 -4.82 10.85
CA LEU A 133 -5.65 -4.00 12.00
C LEU A 133 -4.79 -2.81 11.59
N LEU A 134 -3.80 -3.03 10.71
CA LEU A 134 -2.97 -1.96 10.17
C LEU A 134 -3.83 -0.94 9.44
N LEU A 135 -4.77 -1.41 8.61
CA LEU A 135 -5.67 -0.54 7.88
C LEU A 135 -6.59 0.27 8.81
N GLY A 136 -7.20 -0.37 9.81
CA GLY A 136 -8.04 0.30 10.79
C GLY A 136 -7.27 1.36 11.58
N ALA A 137 -6.07 1.01 12.08
CA ALA A 137 -5.21 1.93 12.79
C ALA A 137 -4.74 3.09 11.91
N GLN A 138 -4.35 2.82 10.66
CA GLN A 138 -3.98 3.84 9.69
C GLN A 138 -5.08 4.89 9.51
N MET A 139 -6.34 4.45 9.38
CA MET A 139 -7.46 5.35 9.13
C MET A 139 -7.74 6.30 10.30
N VAL A 140 -7.48 5.86 11.53
CA VAL A 140 -7.62 6.71 12.72
C VAL A 140 -6.40 7.61 12.91
N LEU A 141 -5.21 7.06 12.70
CA LEU A 141 -3.96 7.77 13.02
C LEU A 141 -3.51 8.72 11.92
N LEU A 142 -3.82 8.44 10.64
CA LEU A 142 -3.36 9.28 9.53
C LEU A 142 -3.85 10.74 9.64
N PRO A 143 -5.14 11.04 9.90
CA PRO A 143 -5.57 12.41 10.15
C PRO A 143 -4.88 13.08 11.34
N VAL A 144 -4.65 12.33 12.42
CA VAL A 144 -3.93 12.82 13.61
C VAL A 144 -2.50 13.22 13.24
N TYR A 145 -1.78 12.37 12.52
CA TYR A 145 -0.43 12.68 12.07
C TYR A 145 -0.40 13.90 11.16
N LEU A 146 -1.32 13.97 10.19
CA LEU A 146 -1.37 15.11 9.29
C LEU A 146 -1.66 16.42 10.04
N SER A 147 -2.53 16.41 11.05
CA SER A 147 -2.78 17.59 11.89
C SER A 147 -1.54 17.98 12.72
N VAL A 148 -0.76 17.01 13.19
CA VAL A 148 0.47 17.26 13.96
C VAL A 148 1.58 17.81 13.06
N PHE A 149 1.79 17.21 11.87
CA PHE A 149 2.90 17.56 10.99
C PHE A 149 2.69 18.85 10.18
N ILE A 150 1.44 19.18 9.82
CA ILE A 150 1.10 20.34 9.00
C ILE A 150 0.55 21.47 9.86
N GLY A 151 0.06 21.16 11.07
CA GLY A 151 -0.53 22.11 11.99
C GLY A 151 -1.87 22.66 11.49
N ALA A 152 -2.18 23.91 11.85
CA ALA A 152 -3.46 24.57 11.50
C ALA A 152 -3.72 24.68 9.97
N GLN A 153 -2.68 24.55 9.15
CA GLN A 153 -2.79 24.56 7.69
C GLN A 153 -3.38 23.24 7.14
N ALA A 154 -3.45 22.17 7.96
CA ALA A 154 -4.04 20.89 7.56
C ALA A 154 -5.57 20.95 7.45
N ALA A 155 -6.24 21.74 8.25
CA ALA A 155 -7.70 21.77 8.34
C ALA A 155 -8.41 22.06 7.00
N PRO A 156 -7.98 23.04 6.18
CA PRO A 156 -8.55 23.27 4.86
C PRO A 156 -8.21 22.20 3.83
N LEU A 157 -7.05 21.51 4.00
CA LEU A 157 -6.55 20.50 3.08
C LEU A 157 -7.15 19.12 3.31
N LEU A 158 -7.69 18.88 4.51
CA LEU A 158 -8.22 17.58 4.92
C LEU A 158 -9.65 17.74 5.46
N PRO A 159 -10.61 18.12 4.61
CA PRO A 159 -11.99 18.15 5.01
C PRO A 159 -12.42 16.73 5.44
N TRP A 160 -13.01 16.61 6.64
CA TRP A 160 -13.41 15.33 7.22
C TRP A 160 -14.39 14.55 6.36
N GLU A 161 -15.30 15.23 5.70
CA GLU A 161 -16.36 14.61 4.93
C GLU A 161 -15.85 13.82 3.71
N PRO A 162 -15.01 14.37 2.80
CA PRO A 162 -14.40 13.60 1.73
C PRO A 162 -13.52 12.46 2.24
N PHE A 163 -12.77 12.66 3.33
CA PHE A 163 -11.94 11.63 3.94
C PHE A 163 -12.79 10.45 4.43
N LEU A 164 -13.84 10.72 5.23
CA LEU A 164 -14.74 9.69 5.72
C LEU A 164 -15.49 9.00 4.57
N SER A 165 -15.95 9.75 3.58
CA SER A 165 -16.61 9.20 2.40
C SER A 165 -15.69 8.24 1.63
N ALA A 166 -14.43 8.63 1.40
CA ALA A 166 -13.44 7.77 0.78
C ALA A 166 -13.18 6.52 1.64
N PHE A 167 -13.04 6.67 2.96
CA PHE A 167 -12.88 5.57 3.90
C PHE A 167 -14.03 4.55 3.81
N PHE A 168 -15.28 5.01 3.89
CA PHE A 168 -16.42 4.10 3.82
C PHE A 168 -16.54 3.42 2.46
N ARG A 169 -16.36 4.14 1.35
CA ARG A 169 -16.50 3.59 0.00
C ARG A 169 -15.36 2.66 -0.40
N LEU A 170 -14.13 3.01 -0.04
CA LEU A 170 -12.93 2.29 -0.53
C LEU A 170 -12.45 1.20 0.42
N ILE A 171 -12.83 1.27 1.70
CA ILE A 171 -12.32 0.34 2.70
C ILE A 171 -13.45 -0.42 3.36
N VAL A 172 -14.40 0.26 4.01
CA VAL A 172 -15.46 -0.41 4.77
C VAL A 172 -16.35 -1.23 3.83
N ALA A 173 -16.79 -0.67 2.72
CA ALA A 173 -17.68 -1.38 1.79
C ALA A 173 -16.99 -2.62 1.17
N PRO A 174 -15.76 -2.57 0.60
CA PRO A 174 -15.06 -3.75 0.13
C PRO A 174 -14.80 -4.79 1.23
N LEU A 175 -14.45 -4.37 2.45
CA LEU A 175 -14.22 -5.26 3.59
C LEU A 175 -15.49 -6.01 3.98
N VAL A 176 -16.62 -5.30 4.11
CA VAL A 176 -17.92 -5.89 4.42
C VAL A 176 -18.35 -6.84 3.32
N LEU A 177 -18.23 -6.45 2.05
CA LEU A 177 -18.54 -7.30 0.92
C LEU A 177 -17.67 -8.56 0.88
N ALA A 178 -16.38 -8.44 1.18
CA ALA A 178 -15.48 -9.60 1.27
C ALA A 178 -15.87 -10.53 2.41
N ALA A 179 -16.20 -10.00 3.59
CA ALA A 179 -16.66 -10.78 4.73
C ALA A 179 -17.98 -11.51 4.44
N LEU A 180 -18.95 -10.83 3.82
CA LEU A 180 -20.23 -11.43 3.41
C LEU A 180 -20.03 -12.54 2.36
N CYS A 181 -19.14 -12.28 1.37
CA CYS A 181 -18.79 -13.26 0.35
C CYS A 181 -18.13 -14.51 0.97
N GLN A 182 -17.19 -14.33 1.91
CA GLN A 182 -16.58 -15.45 2.63
C GLN A 182 -17.59 -16.23 3.46
N ALA A 183 -18.48 -15.53 4.19
CA ALA A 183 -19.55 -16.15 4.98
C ALA A 183 -20.53 -16.94 4.09
N TRP A 184 -20.88 -16.40 2.94
CA TRP A 184 -21.71 -17.09 1.95
C TRP A 184 -21.01 -18.34 1.40
N MET A 185 -19.74 -18.24 1.04
CA MET A 185 -18.94 -19.39 0.59
C MET A 185 -18.85 -20.50 1.64
N ALA A 186 -18.77 -20.14 2.92
CA ALA A 186 -18.68 -21.09 4.00
C ALA A 186 -20.03 -21.83 4.25
N ARG A 187 -21.18 -21.15 4.05
CA ARG A 187 -22.51 -21.69 4.33
C ARG A 187 -23.11 -22.46 3.15
N ALA A 188 -22.96 -21.94 1.94
CA ALA A 188 -23.70 -22.41 0.77
C ALA A 188 -23.02 -23.55 0.01
N GLY A 189 -21.92 -24.14 0.51
CA GLY A 189 -21.19 -25.15 -0.25
C GLY A 189 -20.80 -24.65 -1.63
N SER A 190 -20.24 -23.42 -1.71
CA SER A 190 -20.03 -22.65 -2.94
C SER A 190 -19.43 -23.48 -4.07
N HIS A 191 -19.98 -23.29 -5.26
CA HIS A 191 -19.55 -24.00 -6.48
C HIS A 191 -18.02 -23.89 -6.63
N PRO A 192 -17.28 -24.99 -6.87
CA PRO A 192 -15.81 -24.99 -6.97
C PRO A 192 -15.28 -23.95 -7.96
N LYS A 193 -16.04 -23.65 -9.03
CA LYS A 193 -15.70 -22.63 -10.05
C LYS A 193 -15.68 -21.21 -9.46
N VAL A 194 -16.64 -20.87 -8.59
CA VAL A 194 -16.70 -19.52 -7.96
C VAL A 194 -15.53 -19.34 -7.00
N ARG A 195 -15.25 -20.34 -6.17
CA ARG A 195 -14.10 -20.30 -5.25
C ARG A 195 -12.78 -20.14 -6.01
N ARG A 196 -12.61 -20.85 -7.13
CA ARG A 196 -11.44 -20.71 -7.98
C ARG A 196 -11.34 -19.33 -8.61
N ALA A 197 -12.43 -18.78 -9.16
CA ALA A 197 -12.47 -17.46 -9.77
C ALA A 197 -12.11 -16.36 -8.76
N LEU A 198 -12.70 -16.39 -7.56
CA LEU A 198 -12.40 -15.44 -6.50
C LEU A 198 -10.96 -15.58 -5.96
N GLY A 199 -10.42 -16.80 -5.90
CA GLY A 199 -9.03 -17.03 -5.49
C GLY A 199 -7.98 -16.55 -6.50
N VAL A 200 -8.35 -16.38 -7.77
CA VAL A 200 -7.47 -15.87 -8.83
C VAL A 200 -7.53 -14.34 -8.94
N LEU A 201 -8.60 -13.71 -8.45
CA LEU A 201 -8.91 -12.28 -8.63
C LEU A 201 -7.85 -11.30 -8.12
N PRO A 202 -7.17 -11.52 -6.98
CA PRO A 202 -6.30 -10.50 -6.39
C PRO A 202 -5.14 -10.05 -7.28
N VAL A 203 -4.42 -10.98 -7.89
CA VAL A 203 -3.27 -10.62 -8.75
C VAL A 203 -3.68 -9.76 -9.96
N PRO A 204 -4.69 -10.13 -10.77
CA PRO A 204 -5.15 -9.26 -11.86
C PRO A 204 -5.79 -7.96 -11.35
N ALA A 205 -6.51 -7.96 -10.23
CA ALA A 205 -7.10 -6.73 -9.68
C ALA A 205 -6.01 -5.72 -9.29
N THR A 206 -4.95 -6.15 -8.60
CA THR A 206 -3.81 -5.29 -8.25
C THR A 206 -3.06 -4.83 -9.52
N ALA A 207 -2.84 -5.71 -10.50
CA ALA A 207 -2.19 -5.34 -11.76
C ALA A 207 -3.00 -4.27 -12.53
N VAL A 208 -4.32 -4.41 -12.60
CA VAL A 208 -5.21 -3.43 -13.24
C VAL A 208 -5.23 -2.12 -12.45
N ALA A 209 -5.28 -2.17 -11.11
CA ALA A 209 -5.22 -0.98 -10.27
C ALA A 209 -3.92 -0.20 -10.50
N LEU A 210 -2.77 -0.89 -10.48
CA LEU A 210 -1.47 -0.28 -10.80
C LEU A 210 -1.46 0.32 -12.21
N ALA A 211 -1.94 -0.43 -13.22
CA ALA A 211 -1.96 0.05 -14.59
C ALA A 211 -2.82 1.31 -14.76
N VAL A 212 -4.03 1.33 -14.21
CA VAL A 212 -4.95 2.47 -14.31
C VAL A 212 -4.39 3.68 -13.57
N VAL A 213 -3.89 3.51 -12.36
CA VAL A 213 -3.28 4.59 -11.56
C VAL A 213 -2.07 5.18 -12.29
N VAL A 214 -1.16 4.33 -12.76
CA VAL A 214 0.04 4.78 -13.50
C VAL A 214 -0.36 5.50 -14.80
N ALA A 215 -1.24 4.93 -15.61
CA ALA A 215 -1.67 5.54 -16.86
C ALA A 215 -2.40 6.87 -16.65
N ALA A 216 -3.23 6.97 -15.61
CA ALA A 216 -3.98 8.18 -15.30
C ALA A 216 -3.10 9.34 -14.83
N ILE A 217 -2.08 9.05 -14.02
CA ILE A 217 -1.35 10.07 -13.24
C ILE A 217 0.02 10.40 -13.85
N SER A 218 0.68 9.44 -14.51
CA SER A 218 2.02 9.66 -15.05
C SER A 218 2.15 10.86 -16.00
N PRO A 219 1.14 11.30 -16.77
CA PRO A 219 1.24 12.53 -17.55
C PRO A 219 1.46 13.79 -16.72
N GLY A 220 1.07 13.78 -15.42
CA GLY A 220 1.30 14.88 -14.48
C GLY A 220 2.64 14.82 -13.74
N VAL A 221 3.44 13.76 -13.94
CA VAL A 221 4.74 13.59 -13.28
C VAL A 221 5.84 14.24 -14.08
N GLY A 222 6.16 15.49 -13.76
CA GLY A 222 7.29 16.21 -14.34
C GLY A 222 8.62 15.89 -13.65
N LEU A 223 9.73 16.32 -14.26
CA LEU A 223 11.07 16.16 -13.68
C LEU A 223 11.26 16.95 -12.37
N ASP A 224 10.54 18.04 -12.20
CA ASP A 224 10.47 18.85 -10.99
C ASP A 224 9.87 18.06 -9.82
N VAL A 225 8.78 17.32 -10.05
CA VAL A 225 8.18 16.43 -9.05
C VAL A 225 9.18 15.35 -8.64
N ILE A 226 9.82 14.71 -9.60
CA ILE A 226 10.80 13.65 -9.33
C ILE A 226 11.98 14.21 -8.54
N ARG A 227 12.54 15.35 -8.94
CA ARG A 227 13.68 15.99 -8.25
C ARG A 227 13.33 16.40 -6.82
N ALA A 228 12.12 16.88 -6.58
CA ALA A 228 11.67 17.28 -5.25
C ALA A 228 11.37 16.08 -4.33
N ALA A 229 10.83 14.98 -4.88
CA ALA A 229 10.40 13.82 -4.12
C ALA A 229 11.49 12.77 -3.90
N ALA A 230 12.34 12.52 -4.91
CA ALA A 230 13.28 11.40 -4.92
C ALA A 230 14.23 11.36 -3.72
N PRO A 231 14.84 12.48 -3.26
CA PRO A 231 15.74 12.43 -2.11
C PRO A 231 15.07 11.89 -0.85
N VAL A 232 13.84 12.35 -0.57
CA VAL A 232 13.08 11.93 0.61
C VAL A 232 12.63 10.47 0.48
N TYR A 233 12.10 10.07 -0.68
CA TYR A 233 11.62 8.71 -0.90
C TYR A 233 12.75 7.68 -0.95
N LEU A 234 13.91 8.03 -1.51
CA LEU A 234 15.08 7.16 -1.48
C LEU A 234 15.66 7.04 -0.06
N ALA A 235 15.73 8.14 0.70
CA ALA A 235 16.14 8.10 2.11
C ALA A 235 15.19 7.21 2.91
N PHE A 236 13.87 7.37 2.72
CA PHE A 236 12.87 6.52 3.35
C PHE A 236 13.05 5.05 2.96
N ALA A 237 13.23 4.74 1.68
CA ALA A 237 13.40 3.38 1.19
C ALA A 237 14.64 2.68 1.78
N VAL A 238 15.68 3.43 2.17
CA VAL A 238 16.85 2.85 2.84
C VAL A 238 16.65 2.76 4.35
N LEU A 239 16.12 3.80 4.97
CA LEU A 239 16.05 3.92 6.42
C LEU A 239 14.91 3.12 7.03
N ALA A 240 13.73 3.09 6.39
CA ALA A 240 12.55 2.45 6.95
C ALA A 240 12.70 0.92 7.14
N PRO A 241 13.22 0.12 6.17
CA PRO A 241 13.43 -1.30 6.39
C PRO A 241 14.51 -1.57 7.46
N ALA A 242 15.55 -0.75 7.55
CA ALA A 242 16.56 -0.85 8.60
C ALA A 242 15.96 -0.57 9.98
N LEU A 243 15.12 0.46 10.08
CA LEU A 243 14.39 0.81 11.30
C LEU A 243 13.44 -0.32 11.72
N GLY A 244 12.63 -0.84 10.79
CA GLY A 244 11.73 -1.98 11.05
C GLY A 244 12.49 -3.22 11.52
N TRP A 245 13.64 -3.50 10.89
CA TRP A 245 14.53 -4.57 11.30
C TRP A 245 15.08 -4.36 12.71
N MET A 246 15.46 -3.15 13.10
CA MET A 246 15.95 -2.82 14.44
C MET A 246 14.86 -2.92 15.51
N VAL A 247 13.69 -2.36 15.25
CA VAL A 247 12.54 -2.41 16.17
C VAL A 247 12.14 -3.86 16.46
N ALA A 248 12.24 -4.73 15.47
CA ALA A 248 11.86 -6.14 15.57
C ALA A 248 12.98 -7.07 16.04
N TYR A 249 14.06 -6.57 16.69
CA TYR A 249 15.25 -7.37 17.00
C TYR A 249 14.97 -8.57 17.92
N HIS A 250 13.93 -8.50 18.75
CA HIS A 250 13.52 -9.59 19.65
C HIS A 250 12.67 -10.68 18.97
N LEU A 251 12.22 -10.46 17.72
CA LEU A 251 11.38 -11.41 17.02
C LEU A 251 12.21 -12.44 16.26
N PRO A 252 11.66 -13.64 15.99
CA PRO A 252 12.25 -14.61 15.08
C PRO A 252 12.52 -13.99 13.71
N ARG A 253 13.57 -14.45 13.02
CA ARG A 253 13.99 -13.90 11.72
C ARG A 253 12.87 -13.72 10.69
N PRO A 254 11.92 -14.68 10.48
CA PRO A 254 10.82 -14.48 9.52
C PRO A 254 9.90 -13.34 9.90
N GLN A 255 9.53 -13.21 11.18
CA GLN A 255 8.69 -12.12 11.68
C GLN A 255 9.44 -10.78 11.65
N ARG A 256 10.74 -10.78 11.98
CA ARG A 256 11.58 -9.59 11.89
C ARG A 256 11.66 -9.05 10.46
N ARG A 257 11.76 -9.94 9.45
CA ARG A 257 11.66 -9.57 8.03
C ARG A 257 10.28 -8.99 7.71
N ALA A 258 9.20 -9.61 8.19
CA ALA A 258 7.84 -9.13 7.96
C ALA A 258 7.65 -7.69 8.47
N VAL A 259 8.16 -7.37 9.67
CA VAL A 259 8.13 -6.00 10.20
C VAL A 259 8.98 -5.05 9.35
N ALA A 260 10.16 -5.48 8.88
CA ALA A 260 11.01 -4.65 8.02
C ALA A 260 10.35 -4.34 6.67
N PHE A 261 9.73 -5.33 6.01
CA PHE A 261 8.95 -5.13 4.78
C PHE A 261 7.77 -4.19 5.04
N SER A 262 7.00 -4.43 6.11
CA SER A 262 5.85 -3.57 6.45
C SER A 262 6.25 -2.13 6.75
N ALA A 263 7.37 -1.91 7.45
CA ALA A 263 7.89 -0.57 7.72
C ALA A 263 8.36 0.17 6.45
N ALA A 264 8.81 -0.55 5.44
CA ALA A 264 9.34 -0.01 4.18
C ALA A 264 8.25 0.26 3.13
N THR A 265 7.19 -0.55 3.11
CA THR A 265 6.15 -0.52 2.07
C THR A 265 4.97 0.34 2.49
N ARG A 266 4.55 1.26 1.62
CA ARG A 266 3.53 2.27 1.89
C ARG A 266 2.26 2.05 1.07
N ASN A 267 1.13 2.54 1.58
CA ASN A 267 -0.20 2.29 1.03
C ASN A 267 -0.63 3.39 0.05
N SER A 268 0.14 3.58 -1.01
CA SER A 268 -0.11 4.63 -1.99
C SER A 268 -1.44 4.45 -2.73
N LEU A 269 -1.84 3.22 -3.03
CA LEU A 269 -3.09 2.95 -3.78
C LEU A 269 -4.34 3.33 -2.98
N VAL A 270 -4.34 3.12 -1.67
CA VAL A 270 -5.46 3.51 -0.78
C VAL A 270 -5.45 5.01 -0.48
N VAL A 271 -4.27 5.60 -0.34
CA VAL A 271 -4.12 7.03 -0.04
C VAL A 271 -4.42 7.90 -1.27
N LEU A 272 -4.19 7.40 -2.47
CA LEU A 272 -4.37 8.15 -3.70
C LEU A 272 -5.79 8.71 -3.90
N PRO A 273 -6.87 7.93 -3.76
CA PRO A 273 -8.23 8.47 -3.83
C PRO A 273 -8.51 9.56 -2.79
N ILE A 274 -7.94 9.42 -1.59
CA ILE A 274 -8.04 10.43 -0.54
C ILE A 274 -7.33 11.71 -0.99
N GLY A 275 -6.13 11.58 -1.56
CA GLY A 275 -5.38 12.69 -2.12
C GLY A 275 -6.10 13.38 -3.28
N LEU A 276 -6.77 12.62 -4.15
CA LEU A 276 -7.56 13.15 -5.27
C LEU A 276 -8.80 13.94 -4.80
N ALA A 277 -9.32 13.66 -3.61
CA ALA A 277 -10.46 14.36 -3.03
C ALA A 277 -10.08 15.73 -2.43
N ILE A 278 -8.79 16.05 -2.28
CA ILE A 278 -8.34 17.35 -1.77
C ILE A 278 -8.56 18.42 -2.84
N PRO A 279 -9.22 19.56 -2.51
CA PRO A 279 -9.40 20.67 -3.45
C PRO A 279 -8.04 21.18 -3.96
N GLY A 280 -7.91 21.34 -5.27
CA GLY A 280 -6.66 21.80 -5.90
C GLY A 280 -5.53 20.77 -5.92
N ALA A 281 -5.77 19.52 -5.53
CA ALA A 281 -4.75 18.47 -5.48
C ALA A 281 -4.14 18.10 -6.83
N GLN A 282 -4.92 18.21 -7.91
CA GLN A 282 -4.46 17.82 -9.24
C GLN A 282 -3.64 18.94 -9.91
N PRO A 283 -2.57 18.57 -10.63
CA PRO A 283 -2.01 17.22 -10.83
C PRO A 283 -0.98 16.81 -9.76
N LEU A 284 -0.63 17.70 -8.82
CA LEU A 284 0.57 17.56 -7.96
C LEU A 284 0.45 16.42 -6.96
N VAL A 285 -0.60 16.39 -6.13
CA VAL A 285 -0.74 15.38 -5.05
C VAL A 285 -0.67 13.95 -5.60
N PRO A 286 -1.44 13.58 -6.65
CA PRO A 286 -1.34 12.27 -7.26
C PRO A 286 0.06 11.97 -7.82
N ALA A 287 0.73 12.97 -8.40
CA ALA A 287 2.06 12.79 -8.98
C ALA A 287 3.12 12.46 -7.91
N PHE A 288 3.08 13.13 -6.75
CA PHE A 288 3.97 12.81 -5.62
C PHE A 288 3.68 11.41 -5.05
N ILE A 289 2.41 11.03 -4.92
CA ILE A 289 2.02 9.68 -4.44
C ILE A 289 2.49 8.61 -5.43
N LEU A 290 2.29 8.80 -6.74
CA LEU A 290 2.75 7.86 -7.76
C LEU A 290 4.28 7.75 -7.79
N THR A 291 5.00 8.86 -7.64
CA THR A 291 6.47 8.84 -7.59
C THR A 291 6.97 7.95 -6.45
N GLN A 292 6.33 8.01 -5.28
CA GLN A 292 6.65 7.12 -4.17
C GLN A 292 6.41 5.64 -4.54
N THR A 293 5.26 5.35 -5.16
CA THR A 293 4.93 3.98 -5.60
C THR A 293 6.01 3.40 -6.53
N LEU A 294 6.50 4.19 -7.48
CA LEU A 294 7.52 3.75 -8.43
C LEU A 294 8.87 3.51 -7.75
N VAL A 295 9.28 4.41 -6.85
CA VAL A 295 10.50 4.24 -6.04
C VAL A 295 10.40 3.00 -5.16
N GLU A 296 9.26 2.81 -4.52
CA GLU A 296 9.02 1.67 -3.65
C GLU A 296 9.06 0.34 -4.39
N LEU A 297 8.35 0.21 -5.51
CA LEU A 297 8.37 -1.03 -6.31
C LEU A 297 9.79 -1.39 -6.74
N ALA A 298 10.62 -0.41 -7.11
CA ALA A 298 12.02 -0.65 -7.41
C ALA A 298 12.81 -1.09 -6.17
N ALA A 299 12.59 -0.45 -5.01
CA ALA A 299 13.24 -0.79 -3.75
C ALA A 299 12.87 -2.20 -3.26
N GLU A 300 11.61 -2.62 -3.43
CA GLU A 300 11.12 -3.95 -3.06
C GLU A 300 11.91 -5.09 -3.75
N LEU A 301 12.31 -4.91 -5.02
CA LEU A 301 13.16 -5.88 -5.70
C LEU A 301 14.53 -6.01 -5.02
N VAL A 302 15.06 -4.91 -4.51
CA VAL A 302 16.32 -4.90 -3.76
C VAL A 302 16.13 -5.61 -2.41
N TYR A 303 15.04 -5.31 -1.69
CA TYR A 303 14.75 -5.92 -0.40
C TYR A 303 14.61 -7.43 -0.51
N VAL A 304 13.89 -7.94 -1.53
CA VAL A 304 13.75 -9.37 -1.79
C VAL A 304 15.12 -10.02 -2.02
N ARG A 305 15.98 -9.39 -2.84
CA ARG A 305 17.33 -9.92 -3.10
C ARG A 305 18.19 -9.95 -1.83
N VAL A 306 18.20 -8.88 -1.06
CA VAL A 306 18.96 -8.77 0.20
C VAL A 306 18.45 -9.77 1.23
N ALA A 307 17.13 -9.90 1.38
CA ALA A 307 16.53 -10.85 2.30
C ALA A 307 16.77 -12.31 1.91
N ALA A 308 16.72 -12.65 0.61
CA ALA A 308 16.95 -13.99 0.11
C ALA A 308 18.44 -14.39 0.08
N GLY A 309 19.36 -13.44 -0.20
CA GLY A 309 20.80 -13.69 -0.37
C GLY A 309 21.55 -13.97 0.94
N ARG A 310 21.09 -13.46 2.08
CA ARG A 310 21.75 -13.63 3.38
C ARG A 310 21.74 -15.06 3.98
N GLN A 311 21.28 -16.05 3.24
CA GLN A 311 21.33 -17.47 3.67
C GLN A 311 22.27 -18.34 2.82
N ARG A 312 23.03 -17.75 1.87
CA ARG A 312 24.08 -18.50 1.11
C ARG A 312 25.48 -18.28 1.68
N ALA A 313 25.61 -17.51 2.71
CA ALA A 313 26.81 -17.30 3.51
C ALA A 313 26.57 -17.76 4.97
#